data_da8a46e52f138aeabb328c6e17b3d8cf
#
_entry.id   da8a46e52f138aeabb328c6e17b3d8cf
#
_cell.length_a   1.000
_cell.length_b   1.000
_cell.length_c   1.000
_cell.angle_alpha   90.00
_cell.angle_beta   90.00
_cell.angle_gamma   90.00
#
_symmetry.space_group_name_H-M   'P 1'
#
loop_
_entity.id
_entity.type
_entity.pdbx_description
1 polymer ?
#
loop_
_entity_poly.entity_id
_entity_poly.type
_entity_poly.pdbx_seq_one_letter_code
_entity_poly.pdbx_strand_id
1 'polypeptide(L)'
;KAVFDPEGRMNPGNLVDTDRPEAIVERLRVKPADREVPVPETATFFHYDREHGFDHAVEACNGAGLCRRIQPGGTMCPSYRATLDERHATRGRGNALRLAITGQLGDGSPDWRDPQTQATLDLCLSCKACKSECPSNVDISKLKAEFAAQGFAKAGRVPWRTRRIGRVRAVQRLGSRLWPIANFAFAFPPLRRLVNAVLGFHPDRALPTFGPAVDRWLRRRGSRASQGSPTVLLFPDCFSNYGDTDLGRTAVEXX
;
A
#
# COMPACT_ATOMS: atom_id res chain seq x y z
N LYS A 1 -15.27 20.44 -37.59
CA LYS A 1 -14.14 19.57 -37.97
C LYS A 1 -13.55 19.99 -39.32
N ALA A 2 -14.34 20.09 -40.38
CA ALA A 2 -13.85 20.39 -41.71
C ALA A 2 -13.07 21.71 -41.83
N VAL A 3 -13.42 22.70 -41.02
CA VAL A 3 -12.73 24.00 -41.00
C VAL A 3 -11.31 23.93 -40.42
N PHE A 4 -11.14 23.15 -39.34
CA PHE A 4 -9.88 23.07 -38.61
C PHE A 4 -9.03 21.86 -38.94
N ASP A 5 -9.61 20.87 -39.62
CA ASP A 5 -8.95 19.61 -39.96
C ASP A 5 -9.52 19.10 -41.29
N PRO A 6 -9.32 19.82 -42.39
CA PRO A 6 -9.92 19.43 -43.69
C PRO A 6 -9.39 18.11 -44.20
N GLU A 7 -8.20 17.68 -43.78
CA GLU A 7 -7.61 16.41 -44.22
C GLU A 7 -7.90 15.24 -43.24
N GLY A 8 -8.69 15.51 -42.17
CA GLY A 8 -9.11 14.47 -41.24
C GLY A 8 -7.99 13.82 -40.42
N ARG A 9 -6.90 14.57 -40.18
CA ARG A 9 -5.73 14.02 -39.47
C ARG A 9 -5.91 13.94 -37.96
N MET A 10 -6.77 14.80 -37.38
CA MET A 10 -6.97 14.87 -35.94
C MET A 10 -8.13 13.98 -35.51
N ASN A 11 -7.81 12.91 -34.80
CA ASN A 11 -8.78 11.99 -34.24
C ASN A 11 -9.84 11.52 -35.25
N PRO A 12 -9.41 10.90 -36.38
CA PRO A 12 -10.34 10.56 -37.46
C PRO A 12 -11.35 9.50 -37.02
N GLY A 13 -12.62 9.73 -37.35
CA GLY A 13 -13.68 8.74 -37.18
C GLY A 13 -14.09 8.42 -35.74
N ASN A 14 -13.62 9.19 -34.74
CA ASN A 14 -13.94 8.86 -33.34
C ASN A 14 -15.18 9.59 -32.79
N LEU A 15 -15.29 10.88 -33.05
CA LEU A 15 -16.40 11.68 -32.50
C LEU A 15 -17.26 12.31 -33.58
N VAL A 16 -16.67 12.61 -34.71
CA VAL A 16 -17.35 13.25 -35.84
C VAL A 16 -17.06 12.40 -37.09
N ASP A 17 -18.07 12.30 -37.91
CA ASP A 17 -18.00 11.51 -39.19
C ASP A 17 -17.65 10.04 -38.92
N THR A 18 -18.19 9.47 -37.88
CA THR A 18 -18.01 8.04 -37.60
C THR A 18 -19.09 7.24 -38.35
N ASP A 19 -18.64 6.39 -39.26
CA ASP A 19 -19.50 5.45 -39.96
C ASP A 19 -19.90 4.26 -39.08
N ARG A 20 -19.17 4.10 -37.97
CA ARG A 20 -19.34 2.98 -37.06
C ARG A 20 -19.49 3.49 -35.64
N PRO A 21 -20.71 3.62 -35.13
CA PRO A 21 -20.94 4.08 -33.74
C PRO A 21 -20.19 3.23 -32.71
N GLU A 22 -19.99 1.96 -33.00
CA GLU A 22 -19.22 1.03 -32.14
C GLU A 22 -17.75 1.41 -32.03
N ALA A 23 -17.22 2.21 -32.95
CA ALA A 23 -15.82 2.65 -32.91
C ALA A 23 -15.49 3.44 -31.66
N ILE A 24 -16.50 4.08 -31.05
CA ILE A 24 -16.32 4.84 -29.81
C ILE A 24 -15.87 3.92 -28.66
N VAL A 25 -16.30 2.65 -28.67
CA VAL A 25 -16.00 1.69 -27.62
C VAL A 25 -14.91 0.68 -28.00
N GLU A 26 -14.45 0.67 -29.26
CA GLU A 26 -13.45 -0.30 -29.74
C GLU A 26 -12.08 -0.12 -29.10
N ARG A 27 -11.71 1.12 -28.78
CA ARG A 27 -10.36 1.44 -28.30
C ARG A 27 -10.37 1.87 -26.84
N LEU A 28 -11.20 1.23 -26.07
CA LEU A 28 -11.22 1.48 -24.62
C LEU A 28 -9.93 0.94 -23.98
N ARG A 29 -9.51 1.60 -22.92
CA ARG A 29 -8.28 1.24 -22.21
C ARG A 29 -8.26 -0.22 -21.74
N VAL A 30 -9.44 -0.77 -21.44
CA VAL A 30 -9.58 -2.12 -20.88
C VAL A 30 -9.65 -3.20 -21.97
N LYS A 31 -10.31 -2.89 -23.07
CA LYS A 31 -10.52 -3.86 -24.17
C LYS A 31 -9.95 -3.29 -25.46
N PRO A 32 -8.72 -3.66 -25.82
CA PRO A 32 -8.19 -3.29 -27.14
C PRO A 32 -9.10 -3.82 -28.26
N ALA A 33 -9.20 -3.07 -29.33
CA ALA A 33 -10.12 -3.36 -30.43
C ALA A 33 -9.93 -4.77 -31.07
N ASP A 34 -8.70 -5.23 -31.06
CA ASP A 34 -8.31 -6.47 -31.70
C ASP A 34 -8.28 -7.68 -30.77
N ARG A 35 -8.61 -7.47 -29.47
CA ARG A 35 -8.37 -8.52 -28.48
C ARG A 35 -9.36 -8.43 -27.32
N GLU A 36 -10.09 -9.50 -27.12
CA GLU A 36 -10.87 -9.66 -25.89
C GLU A 36 -9.94 -10.14 -24.80
N VAL A 37 -9.66 -9.26 -23.85
CA VAL A 37 -8.80 -9.60 -22.71
C VAL A 37 -9.69 -9.82 -21.50
N PRO A 38 -10.09 -11.06 -21.22
CA PRO A 38 -10.85 -11.32 -20.01
C PRO A 38 -9.95 -11.08 -18.79
N VAL A 39 -10.43 -10.30 -17.84
CA VAL A 39 -9.76 -10.20 -16.56
C VAL A 39 -10.04 -11.51 -15.83
N PRO A 40 -9.02 -12.31 -15.51
CA PRO A 40 -9.26 -13.62 -14.90
C PRO A 40 -9.91 -13.46 -13.53
N GLU A 41 -10.89 -14.30 -13.28
CA GLU A 41 -11.50 -14.36 -11.94
C GLU A 41 -10.43 -14.79 -10.95
N THR A 42 -10.05 -13.88 -10.08
CA THR A 42 -8.93 -14.09 -9.15
C THR A 42 -9.47 -14.17 -7.73
N ALA A 43 -9.20 -15.30 -7.05
CA ALA A 43 -9.47 -15.41 -5.63
C ALA A 43 -8.53 -14.48 -4.87
N THR A 44 -9.08 -13.44 -4.27
CA THR A 44 -8.30 -12.36 -3.63
C THR A 44 -8.15 -12.58 -2.13
N PHE A 45 -7.06 -12.06 -1.56
CA PHE A 45 -6.81 -12.07 -0.12
C PHE A 45 -7.60 -10.98 0.60
N PHE A 46 -7.94 -9.89 -0.11
CA PHE A 46 -8.79 -8.83 0.43
C PHE A 46 -10.16 -8.86 -0.22
N HIS A 47 -11.17 -8.35 0.48
CA HIS A 47 -12.53 -8.23 -0.04
C HIS A 47 -12.64 -6.96 -0.90
N TYR A 48 -13.23 -7.09 -2.07
CA TYR A 48 -13.43 -5.99 -3.03
C TYR A 48 -14.92 -5.80 -3.35
N ASP A 49 -15.79 -6.14 -2.39
CA ASP A 49 -17.25 -6.05 -2.58
C ASP A 49 -17.72 -4.62 -2.87
N ARG A 50 -17.10 -3.65 -2.19
CA ARG A 50 -17.43 -2.23 -2.37
C ARG A 50 -16.99 -1.68 -3.72
N GLU A 51 -15.98 -2.30 -4.30
CA GLU A 51 -15.44 -1.92 -5.61
C GLU A 51 -16.03 -2.76 -6.74
N HIS A 52 -17.02 -3.63 -6.47
CA HIS A 52 -17.65 -4.54 -7.44
C HIS A 52 -16.66 -5.53 -8.06
N GLY A 53 -15.60 -5.86 -7.35
CA GLY A 53 -14.59 -6.80 -7.79
C GLY A 53 -13.18 -6.22 -7.82
N PHE A 54 -12.20 -7.10 -7.87
CA PHE A 54 -10.79 -6.71 -7.89
C PHE A 54 -10.42 -5.99 -9.19
N ASP A 55 -10.93 -6.48 -10.31
CA ASP A 55 -10.72 -5.89 -11.63
C ASP A 55 -11.24 -4.44 -11.68
N HIS A 56 -12.46 -4.22 -11.19
CA HIS A 56 -13.04 -2.88 -11.10
C HIS A 56 -12.20 -1.97 -10.21
N ALA A 57 -11.69 -2.50 -9.08
CA ALA A 57 -10.84 -1.72 -8.17
C ALA A 57 -9.55 -1.24 -8.86
N VAL A 58 -8.96 -2.09 -9.70
CA VAL A 58 -7.73 -1.77 -10.44
C VAL A 58 -8.03 -0.72 -11.52
N GLU A 59 -9.20 -0.79 -12.14
CA GLU A 59 -9.60 0.08 -13.25
C GLU A 59 -10.33 1.36 -12.83
N ALA A 60 -10.56 1.56 -11.55
CA ALA A 60 -11.35 2.67 -11.03
C ALA A 60 -10.82 4.07 -11.39
N CYS A 61 -9.58 4.17 -11.92
CA CYS A 61 -8.97 5.46 -12.24
C CYS A 61 -9.65 6.12 -13.44
N ASN A 62 -10.31 7.26 -13.21
CA ASN A 62 -10.97 8.05 -14.26
C ASN A 62 -10.05 9.08 -14.93
N GLY A 63 -8.77 9.10 -14.61
CA GLY A 63 -7.80 9.99 -15.23
C GLY A 63 -7.75 11.42 -14.69
N ALA A 64 -8.49 11.75 -13.62
CA ALA A 64 -8.58 13.12 -13.07
C ALA A 64 -7.23 13.78 -12.74
N GLY A 65 -6.19 12.99 -12.46
CA GLY A 65 -4.83 13.50 -12.34
C GLY A 65 -4.46 14.17 -11.03
N LEU A 66 -5.35 14.17 -10.03
CA LEU A 66 -5.05 14.77 -8.71
C LEU A 66 -3.81 14.15 -8.05
N CYS A 67 -3.48 12.91 -8.38
CA CYS A 67 -2.27 12.24 -7.89
C CYS A 67 -0.97 12.80 -8.48
N ARG A 68 -1.07 13.74 -9.43
CA ARG A 68 0.08 14.43 -10.02
C ARG A 68 0.22 15.88 -9.54
N ARG A 69 -0.53 16.22 -8.48
CA ARG A 69 -0.47 17.60 -7.93
C ARG A 69 0.88 17.83 -7.27
N ILE A 70 1.54 18.93 -7.65
CA ILE A 70 2.79 19.38 -7.03
C ILE A 70 2.57 20.61 -6.12
N GLN A 71 1.45 21.30 -6.29
CA GLN A 71 1.09 22.46 -5.49
C GLN A 71 0.73 22.05 -4.05
N PRO A 72 0.82 22.96 -3.09
CA PRO A 72 0.39 22.70 -1.71
C PRO A 72 -1.07 22.26 -1.64
N GLY A 73 -1.38 21.46 -0.62
CA GLY A 73 -2.72 20.91 -0.39
C GLY A 73 -2.76 19.42 -0.66
N GLY A 74 -3.19 18.68 0.34
CA GLY A 74 -3.26 17.22 0.30
C GLY A 74 -1.91 16.55 0.44
N THR A 75 -1.94 15.25 0.60
CA THR A 75 -0.74 14.42 0.78
C THR A 75 -0.55 13.39 -0.34
N MET A 76 -1.53 13.26 -1.23
CA MET A 76 -1.51 12.23 -2.26
C MET A 76 -0.34 12.37 -3.20
N CYS A 77 0.25 11.45 -3.48
CA CYS A 77 1.43 10.69 -3.91
C CYS A 77 2.73 11.39 -3.55
N PRO A 78 3.23 11.19 -2.30
CA PRO A 78 4.54 11.75 -1.93
C PRO A 78 5.67 11.29 -2.87
N SER A 79 5.61 10.06 -3.35
CA SER A 79 6.61 9.52 -4.28
C SER A 79 6.59 10.26 -5.62
N TYR A 80 5.41 10.61 -6.13
CA TYR A 80 5.32 11.43 -7.36
C TYR A 80 5.91 12.82 -7.12
N ARG A 81 5.58 13.44 -5.98
CA ARG A 81 6.08 14.78 -5.65
C ARG A 81 7.62 14.81 -5.57
N ALA A 82 8.22 13.70 -5.13
CA ALA A 82 9.67 13.59 -5.01
C ALA A 82 10.37 13.30 -6.35
N THR A 83 9.73 12.52 -7.23
CA THR A 83 10.37 12.03 -8.46
C THR A 83 9.90 12.74 -9.72
N LEU A 84 8.68 13.28 -9.70
CA LEU A 84 7.96 13.84 -10.85
C LEU A 84 7.79 12.83 -12.00
N ASP A 85 7.99 11.55 -11.71
CA ASP A 85 7.80 10.45 -12.66
C ASP A 85 6.38 9.91 -12.50
N GLU A 86 5.61 9.92 -13.57
CA GLU A 86 4.19 9.53 -13.54
C GLU A 86 3.98 8.10 -13.10
N ARG A 87 4.92 7.20 -13.34
CA ARG A 87 4.80 5.80 -12.87
C ARG A 87 4.65 5.73 -11.35
N HIS A 88 5.12 6.73 -10.60
CA HIS A 88 5.03 6.78 -9.14
C HIS A 88 3.76 7.46 -8.63
N ALA A 89 2.87 7.90 -9.53
CA ALA A 89 1.56 8.43 -9.18
C ALA A 89 0.54 7.28 -8.99
N THR A 90 -0.59 7.57 -8.38
CA THR A 90 -1.71 6.60 -8.26
C THR A 90 -2.11 6.07 -9.64
N ARG A 91 -2.24 6.97 -10.64
CA ARG A 91 -2.62 6.61 -11.99
C ARG A 91 -1.60 5.68 -12.63
N GLY A 92 -0.31 6.00 -12.55
CA GLY A 92 0.76 5.18 -13.12
C GLY A 92 0.77 3.76 -12.52
N ARG A 93 0.62 3.69 -11.19
CA ARG A 93 0.56 2.40 -10.49
C ARG A 93 -0.68 1.60 -10.86
N GLY A 94 -1.84 2.26 -10.98
CA GLY A 94 -3.06 1.61 -11.44
C GLY A 94 -2.90 1.02 -12.84
N ASN A 95 -2.29 1.77 -13.75
CA ASN A 95 -2.04 1.31 -15.11
C ASN A 95 -1.06 0.12 -15.14
N ALA A 96 0.03 0.18 -14.36
CA ALA A 96 0.97 -0.94 -14.29
C ALA A 96 0.30 -2.21 -13.78
N LEU A 97 -0.52 -2.08 -12.71
CA LEU A 97 -1.29 -3.21 -12.17
C LEU A 97 -2.25 -3.78 -13.22
N ARG A 98 -2.99 -2.90 -13.90
CA ARG A 98 -3.93 -3.33 -14.93
C ARG A 98 -3.23 -4.13 -16.03
N LEU A 99 -2.11 -3.63 -16.52
CA LEU A 99 -1.34 -4.29 -17.56
C LEU A 99 -0.84 -5.68 -17.10
N ALA A 100 -0.37 -5.76 -15.85
CA ALA A 100 0.12 -7.02 -15.30
C ALA A 100 -1.00 -8.06 -15.12
N ILE A 101 -2.17 -7.65 -14.60
CA ILE A 101 -3.26 -8.60 -14.32
C ILE A 101 -4.05 -9.00 -15.56
N THR A 102 -4.03 -8.17 -16.61
CA THR A 102 -4.68 -8.52 -17.87
C THR A 102 -3.77 -9.29 -18.82
N GLY A 103 -2.48 -9.46 -18.46
CA GLY A 103 -1.52 -10.15 -19.29
C GLY A 103 -1.06 -9.36 -20.52
N GLN A 104 -1.41 -8.06 -20.60
CA GLN A 104 -1.03 -7.22 -21.76
C GLN A 104 0.48 -7.00 -21.85
N LEU A 105 1.23 -7.28 -20.77
CA LEU A 105 2.68 -7.19 -20.78
C LEU A 105 3.37 -8.45 -21.34
N GLY A 106 2.62 -9.52 -21.60
CA GLY A 106 3.20 -10.79 -22.00
C GLY A 106 2.29 -11.64 -22.86
N ASP A 107 2.09 -12.87 -22.46
CA ASP A 107 1.41 -13.91 -23.21
C ASP A 107 -0.12 -13.94 -23.06
N GLY A 108 -0.68 -12.94 -22.41
CA GLY A 108 -2.13 -12.88 -22.16
C GLY A 108 -2.54 -13.48 -20.80
N SER A 109 -1.58 -13.95 -20.01
CA SER A 109 -1.86 -14.44 -18.66
C SER A 109 -1.41 -13.44 -17.61
N PRO A 110 -2.06 -13.38 -16.42
CA PRO A 110 -1.65 -12.46 -15.37
C PRO A 110 -0.24 -12.74 -14.87
N ASP A 111 0.60 -11.70 -14.85
CA ASP A 111 1.93 -11.81 -14.24
C ASP A 111 1.97 -11.09 -12.90
N TRP A 112 1.75 -11.85 -11.82
CA TRP A 112 1.80 -11.38 -10.44
C TRP A 112 3.23 -11.12 -9.94
N ARG A 113 4.22 -11.34 -10.79
CA ARG A 113 5.62 -11.15 -10.44
C ARG A 113 6.35 -10.24 -11.42
N ASP A 114 5.62 -9.55 -12.28
CA ASP A 114 6.22 -8.63 -13.25
C ASP A 114 7.17 -7.65 -12.54
N PRO A 115 8.46 -7.67 -12.87
CA PRO A 115 9.44 -6.84 -12.16
C PRO A 115 9.25 -5.34 -12.38
N GLN A 116 8.70 -4.93 -13.52
CA GLN A 116 8.44 -3.51 -13.79
C GLN A 116 7.29 -2.97 -12.95
N THR A 117 6.21 -3.75 -12.84
CA THR A 117 5.10 -3.43 -11.95
C THR A 117 5.57 -3.40 -10.49
N GLN A 118 6.38 -4.39 -10.09
CA GLN A 118 6.93 -4.45 -8.75
C GLN A 118 7.77 -3.19 -8.44
N ALA A 119 8.68 -2.81 -9.33
CA ALA A 119 9.50 -1.60 -9.19
C ALA A 119 8.65 -0.32 -9.11
N THR A 120 7.58 -0.27 -9.91
CA THR A 120 6.63 0.85 -9.90
C THR A 120 5.91 0.97 -8.56
N LEU A 121 5.58 -0.18 -7.95
CA LEU A 121 4.89 -0.23 -6.66
C LEU A 121 5.82 -0.01 -5.46
N ASP A 122 7.13 -0.29 -5.60
CA ASP A 122 8.07 -0.29 -4.48
C ASP A 122 8.17 1.08 -3.79
N LEU A 123 8.16 2.19 -4.55
CA LEU A 123 8.18 3.53 -3.97
C LEU A 123 6.86 3.97 -3.35
N CYS A 124 5.82 3.13 -3.40
CA CYS A 124 4.55 3.44 -2.72
C CYS A 124 4.72 3.28 -1.21
N LEU A 125 4.54 4.36 -0.47
CA LEU A 125 4.65 4.38 0.99
C LEU A 125 3.45 3.76 1.70
N SER A 126 2.43 3.34 0.96
CA SER A 126 1.17 2.80 1.51
C SER A 126 0.51 3.78 2.50
N CYS A 127 0.65 5.07 2.27
CA CYS A 127 0.13 6.13 3.14
C CYS A 127 -1.40 6.28 3.07
N LYS A 128 -2.06 5.63 2.11
CA LYS A 128 -3.52 5.61 1.88
C LYS A 128 -4.14 6.97 1.50
N ALA A 129 -3.33 8.01 1.27
CA ALA A 129 -3.88 9.29 0.81
C ALA A 129 -4.66 9.16 -0.50
N CYS A 130 -4.28 8.23 -1.38
CA CYS A 130 -5.04 7.96 -2.60
C CYS A 130 -6.48 7.51 -2.29
N LYS A 131 -6.70 6.73 -1.22
CA LYS A 131 -8.05 6.28 -0.84
C LYS A 131 -8.96 7.46 -0.47
N SER A 132 -8.43 8.48 0.19
CA SER A 132 -9.23 9.62 0.69
C SER A 132 -9.25 10.81 -0.27
N GLU A 133 -8.17 11.04 -1.02
CA GLU A 133 -8.03 12.24 -1.86
C GLU A 133 -8.35 12.00 -3.34
N CYS A 134 -8.37 10.74 -3.80
CA CYS A 134 -8.70 10.45 -5.19
C CYS A 134 -10.23 10.49 -5.38
N PRO A 135 -10.74 11.23 -6.37
CA PRO A 135 -12.18 11.27 -6.61
C PRO A 135 -12.78 9.91 -6.99
N SER A 136 -11.96 8.99 -7.50
CA SER A 136 -12.38 7.61 -7.80
C SER A 136 -12.03 6.62 -6.69
N ASN A 137 -11.59 7.09 -5.53
CA ASN A 137 -11.27 6.27 -4.35
C ASN A 137 -10.28 5.12 -4.62
N VAL A 138 -9.37 5.29 -5.59
CA VAL A 138 -8.38 4.25 -5.94
C VAL A 138 -7.45 3.99 -4.75
N ASP A 139 -7.48 2.78 -4.20
CA ASP A 139 -6.66 2.39 -3.04
C ASP A 139 -5.43 1.59 -3.49
N ILE A 140 -4.38 2.30 -3.93
CA ILE A 140 -3.15 1.65 -4.40
C ILE A 140 -2.49 0.84 -3.26
N SER A 141 -2.63 1.24 -2.00
CA SER A 141 -2.00 0.48 -0.92
C SER A 141 -2.64 -0.90 -0.73
N LYS A 142 -3.97 -1.00 -0.91
CA LYS A 142 -4.70 -2.27 -0.87
C LYS A 142 -4.32 -3.13 -2.10
N LEU A 143 -4.32 -2.52 -3.28
CA LEU A 143 -3.98 -3.20 -4.54
C LEU A 143 -2.52 -3.69 -4.54
N LYS A 144 -1.58 -2.89 -4.03
CA LYS A 144 -0.16 -3.28 -3.88
C LYS A 144 -0.03 -4.51 -2.97
N ALA A 145 -0.75 -4.51 -1.85
CA ALA A 145 -0.70 -5.64 -0.91
C ALA A 145 -1.27 -6.92 -1.56
N GLU A 146 -2.36 -6.77 -2.32
CA GLU A 146 -2.95 -7.90 -3.07
C GLU A 146 -1.98 -8.45 -4.10
N PHE A 147 -1.39 -7.58 -4.92
CA PHE A 147 -0.42 -7.97 -5.95
C PHE A 147 0.75 -8.74 -5.33
N ALA A 148 1.29 -8.22 -4.22
CA ALA A 148 2.39 -8.88 -3.51
C ALA A 148 1.98 -10.25 -2.95
N ALA A 149 0.76 -10.35 -2.39
CA ALA A 149 0.25 -11.61 -1.83
C ALA A 149 0.08 -12.67 -2.92
N GLN A 150 -0.49 -12.28 -4.07
CA GLN A 150 -0.64 -13.17 -5.21
C GLN A 150 0.74 -13.63 -5.73
N GLY A 151 1.71 -12.71 -5.81
CA GLY A 151 3.08 -13.03 -6.20
C GLY A 151 3.74 -14.04 -5.25
N PHE A 152 3.52 -13.89 -3.93
CA PHE A 152 4.04 -14.83 -2.94
C PHE A 152 3.34 -16.19 -3.05
N ALA A 153 2.03 -16.20 -3.30
CA ALA A 153 1.26 -17.43 -3.49
C ALA A 153 1.77 -18.19 -4.72
N LYS A 154 1.97 -17.48 -5.84
CA LYS A 154 2.50 -18.07 -7.08
C LYS A 154 3.94 -18.59 -6.88
N ALA A 155 4.74 -17.91 -6.04
CA ALA A 155 6.12 -18.34 -5.75
C ALA A 155 6.19 -19.47 -4.70
N GLY A 156 5.10 -19.80 -4.03
CA GLY A 156 5.05 -20.80 -2.97
C GLY A 156 5.83 -20.41 -1.71
N ARG A 157 6.27 -19.16 -1.61
CA ARG A 157 7.06 -18.73 -0.44
C ARG A 157 6.93 -17.23 -0.20
N VAL A 158 6.96 -16.88 1.08
CA VAL A 158 7.01 -15.47 1.52
C VAL A 158 8.43 -15.18 1.99
N PRO A 159 9.08 -14.11 1.51
CA PRO A 159 10.41 -13.74 1.97
C PRO A 159 10.45 -13.62 3.49
N TRP A 160 11.55 -14.10 4.12
CA TRP A 160 11.65 -14.16 5.57
C TRP A 160 11.52 -12.77 6.22
N ARG A 161 12.04 -11.73 5.56
CA ARG A 161 11.92 -10.35 6.05
C ARG A 161 10.45 -9.92 6.11
N THR A 162 9.70 -10.16 5.04
CA THR A 162 8.26 -9.86 4.97
C THR A 162 7.50 -10.61 6.08
N ARG A 163 7.83 -11.90 6.27
CA ARG A 163 7.21 -12.71 7.32
C ARG A 163 7.50 -12.15 8.73
N ARG A 164 8.73 -11.65 8.97
CA ARG A 164 9.11 -11.06 10.27
C ARG A 164 8.36 -9.74 10.51
N ILE A 165 8.27 -8.88 9.48
CA ILE A 165 7.53 -7.63 9.58
C ILE A 165 6.04 -7.91 9.82
N GLY A 166 5.46 -8.90 9.12
CA GLY A 166 4.08 -9.31 9.34
C GLY A 166 3.81 -9.84 10.75
N ARG A 167 4.87 -10.27 11.48
CA ARG A 167 4.78 -10.75 12.85
C ARG A 167 5.37 -9.75 13.85
N VAL A 168 5.31 -8.45 13.53
CA VAL A 168 5.93 -7.40 14.34
C VAL A 168 5.52 -7.47 15.82
N ARG A 169 4.25 -7.76 16.10
CA ARG A 169 3.75 -7.91 17.47
C ARG A 169 4.50 -9.00 18.26
N ALA A 170 4.72 -10.16 17.61
CA ALA A 170 5.44 -11.27 18.27
C ALA A 170 6.91 -10.89 18.52
N VAL A 171 7.54 -10.21 17.56
CA VAL A 171 8.93 -9.74 17.69
C VAL A 171 9.03 -8.73 18.83
N GLN A 172 8.12 -7.75 18.87
CA GLN A 172 8.11 -6.73 19.93
C GLN A 172 7.81 -7.31 21.30
N ARG A 173 6.90 -8.30 21.38
CA ARG A 173 6.60 -9.00 22.63
C ARG A 173 7.83 -9.73 23.17
N LEU A 174 8.60 -10.36 22.28
CA LEU A 174 9.85 -11.02 22.67
C LEU A 174 10.90 -9.98 23.08
N GLY A 175 11.04 -8.91 22.31
CA GLY A 175 11.95 -7.80 22.62
C GLY A 175 11.63 -7.18 23.97
N SER A 176 10.33 -6.97 24.26
CA SER A 176 9.87 -6.43 25.55
C SER A 176 10.13 -7.37 26.73
N ARG A 177 10.12 -8.70 26.48
CA ARG A 177 10.48 -9.65 27.55
C ARG A 177 11.95 -9.61 27.90
N LEU A 178 12.78 -9.37 26.88
CA LEU A 178 14.23 -9.35 26.98
C LEU A 178 14.78 -7.91 26.86
N TRP A 179 13.97 -6.90 27.25
CA TRP A 179 14.26 -5.52 26.93
C TRP A 179 15.64 -5.01 27.39
N PRO A 180 16.16 -5.40 28.56
CA PRO A 180 17.49 -4.91 28.93
C PRO A 180 18.57 -5.45 27.99
N ILE A 181 18.48 -6.73 27.63
CA ILE A 181 19.47 -7.37 26.72
C ILE A 181 19.32 -6.81 25.30
N ALA A 182 18.08 -6.69 24.82
CA ALA A 182 17.80 -6.17 23.48
C ALA A 182 18.29 -4.71 23.35
N ASN A 183 18.02 -3.88 24.34
CA ASN A 183 18.42 -2.47 24.33
C ASN A 183 19.96 -2.35 24.42
N PHE A 184 20.62 -3.17 25.21
CA PHE A 184 22.08 -3.22 25.28
C PHE A 184 22.65 -3.56 23.88
N ALA A 185 22.09 -4.59 23.24
CA ALA A 185 22.52 -4.99 21.89
C ALA A 185 22.33 -3.87 20.86
N PHE A 186 21.25 -3.11 20.97
CA PHE A 186 20.96 -2.01 20.06
C PHE A 186 21.79 -0.75 20.36
N ALA A 187 22.18 -0.55 21.63
CA ALA A 187 23.05 0.56 22.03
C ALA A 187 24.50 0.32 21.59
N PHE A 188 24.95 -0.94 21.55
CA PHE A 188 26.34 -1.30 21.22
C PHE A 188 26.55 -1.28 19.69
N PRO A 189 27.34 -0.33 19.14
CA PRO A 189 27.36 -0.12 17.69
C PRO A 189 27.76 -1.34 16.84
N PRO A 190 28.77 -2.15 17.18
CA PRO A 190 29.10 -3.33 16.37
C PRO A 190 27.94 -4.33 16.28
N LEU A 191 27.26 -4.57 17.41
CA LEU A 191 26.15 -5.54 17.45
C LEU A 191 24.92 -4.97 16.71
N ARG A 192 24.66 -3.65 16.88
CA ARG A 192 23.59 -2.98 16.13
C ARG A 192 23.82 -3.09 14.62
N ARG A 193 25.06 -2.86 14.16
CA ARG A 193 25.40 -2.98 12.72
C ARG A 193 25.16 -4.41 12.21
N LEU A 194 25.52 -5.42 13.00
CA LEU A 194 25.27 -6.81 12.65
C LEU A 194 23.76 -7.09 12.55
N VAL A 195 22.98 -6.65 13.54
CA VAL A 195 21.51 -6.80 13.53
C VAL A 195 20.91 -6.09 12.31
N ASN A 196 21.36 -4.87 12.04
CA ASN A 196 20.89 -4.10 10.88
C ASN A 196 21.19 -4.81 9.57
N ALA A 197 22.41 -5.37 9.41
CA ALA A 197 22.81 -6.10 8.22
C ALA A 197 21.91 -7.34 8.01
N VAL A 198 21.66 -8.10 9.08
CA VAL A 198 20.77 -9.27 9.02
C VAL A 198 19.34 -8.86 8.63
N LEU A 199 18.85 -7.74 9.18
CA LEU A 199 17.49 -7.24 8.89
C LEU A 199 17.41 -6.50 7.55
N GLY A 200 18.55 -6.17 6.93
CA GLY A 200 18.60 -5.42 5.67
C GLY A 200 18.36 -3.93 5.86
N PHE A 201 18.70 -3.40 7.02
CA PHE A 201 18.63 -1.96 7.30
C PHE A 201 20.00 -1.31 7.10
N HIS A 202 20.02 0.01 6.98
CA HIS A 202 21.27 0.77 6.94
C HIS A 202 22.07 0.49 8.21
N PRO A 203 23.40 0.26 8.12
CA PRO A 203 24.21 -0.13 9.30
C PRO A 203 24.08 0.80 10.49
N ASP A 204 23.98 2.11 10.24
CA ASP A 204 23.93 3.11 11.33
C ASP A 204 22.51 3.48 11.77
N ARG A 205 21.49 2.79 11.23
CA ARG A 205 20.11 3.07 11.63
C ARG A 205 19.91 2.77 13.12
N ALA A 206 19.36 3.74 13.83
CA ALA A 206 18.94 3.54 15.22
C ALA A 206 17.74 2.59 15.25
N LEU A 207 17.79 1.58 16.09
CA LEU A 207 16.67 0.67 16.31
C LEU A 207 15.82 1.15 17.47
N PRO A 208 14.49 0.95 17.41
CA PRO A 208 13.63 1.36 18.52
C PRO A 208 13.92 0.54 19.77
N THR A 209 13.89 1.20 20.91
CA THR A 209 14.08 0.53 22.21
C THR A 209 12.81 -0.23 22.63
N PHE A 210 12.98 -1.12 23.57
CA PHE A 210 11.88 -1.87 24.17
C PHE A 210 11.73 -1.52 25.64
N GLY A 211 10.50 -1.59 26.15
CA GLY A 211 10.21 -1.40 27.55
C GLY A 211 9.38 -2.54 28.12
N PRO A 212 9.17 -2.56 29.45
CA PRO A 212 8.27 -3.54 30.07
C PRO A 212 6.82 -3.33 29.61
N ALA A 213 6.18 -4.38 29.11
CA ALA A 213 4.87 -4.31 28.46
C ALA A 213 3.79 -3.62 29.32
N VAL A 214 3.10 -2.65 28.74
CA VAL A 214 2.05 -1.85 29.40
C VAL A 214 0.87 -2.74 29.81
N ASP A 215 0.48 -3.70 28.97
CA ASP A 215 -0.62 -4.63 29.28
C ASP A 215 -0.33 -5.45 30.55
N ARG A 216 0.93 -5.81 30.77
CA ARG A 216 1.34 -6.54 31.98
C ARG A 216 1.31 -5.63 33.21
N TRP A 217 1.75 -4.39 33.04
CA TRP A 217 1.71 -3.37 34.10
C TRP A 217 0.26 -3.06 34.50
N LEU A 218 -0.64 -2.91 33.50
CA LEU A 218 -2.07 -2.68 33.74
C LEU A 218 -2.71 -3.81 34.55
N ARG A 219 -2.43 -5.07 34.17
CA ARG A 219 -2.96 -6.22 34.92
C ARG A 219 -2.50 -6.24 36.37
N ARG A 220 -1.26 -5.82 36.62
CA ARG A 220 -0.73 -5.77 38.01
C ARG A 220 -1.30 -4.60 38.79
N ARG A 221 -1.55 -3.47 38.13
CA ARG A 221 -2.15 -2.28 38.77
C ARG A 221 -3.59 -2.54 39.22
N GLY A 222 -4.32 -3.39 38.50
CA GLY A 222 -5.73 -3.62 38.75
C GLY A 222 -6.61 -2.44 38.33
N SER A 223 -7.91 -2.60 38.50
CA SER A 223 -8.87 -1.49 38.25
C SER A 223 -8.87 -0.53 39.45
N ARG A 224 -8.81 0.75 39.15
CA ARG A 224 -8.95 1.84 40.12
C ARG A 224 -10.22 2.65 39.87
N ALA A 225 -11.14 2.10 39.11
CA ALA A 225 -12.40 2.80 38.80
C ALA A 225 -13.18 3.04 40.11
N SER A 226 -13.55 4.28 40.36
CA SER A 226 -14.50 4.61 41.43
C SER A 226 -15.93 4.40 40.89
N GLN A 227 -16.85 4.11 41.81
CA GLN A 227 -18.27 3.99 41.44
C GLN A 227 -18.77 5.30 40.82
N GLY A 228 -19.40 5.21 39.69
CA GLY A 228 -19.96 6.37 38.97
C GLY A 228 -19.02 7.07 38.01
N SER A 229 -17.76 6.65 37.92
CA SER A 229 -16.83 7.24 36.94
C SER A 229 -17.09 6.71 35.53
N PRO A 230 -16.94 7.53 34.49
CA PRO A 230 -17.07 7.05 33.12
C PRO A 230 -15.98 6.02 32.80
N THR A 231 -16.37 5.00 32.06
CA THR A 231 -15.43 3.94 31.65
C THR A 231 -14.74 4.34 30.35
N VAL A 232 -13.41 4.31 30.34
CA VAL A 232 -12.59 4.58 29.17
C VAL A 232 -11.86 3.30 28.77
N LEU A 233 -11.95 2.94 27.50
CA LEU A 233 -11.26 1.77 26.95
C LEU A 233 -9.94 2.20 26.31
N LEU A 234 -8.82 1.81 26.91
CA LEU A 234 -7.51 2.02 26.32
C LEU A 234 -7.13 0.86 25.41
N PHE A 235 -6.82 1.16 24.16
CA PHE A 235 -6.30 0.18 23.19
C PHE A 235 -4.81 0.47 22.94
N PRO A 236 -3.87 -0.12 23.70
CA PRO A 236 -2.45 0.09 23.45
C PRO A 236 -2.04 -0.70 22.20
N ASP A 237 -1.56 0.00 21.18
CA ASP A 237 -1.03 -0.66 20.01
C ASP A 237 0.30 -1.35 20.35
N CYS A 238 0.87 -2.08 19.38
CA CYS A 238 2.09 -2.84 19.67
C CYS A 238 3.31 -1.96 19.91
N PHE A 239 3.33 -0.71 19.42
CA PHE A 239 4.44 0.21 19.67
C PHE A 239 4.35 0.81 21.05
N SER A 240 3.20 1.34 21.44
CA SER A 240 2.99 1.90 22.80
C SER A 240 3.01 0.81 23.88
N ASN A 241 2.63 -0.43 23.53
CA ASN A 241 2.62 -1.54 24.50
C ASN A 241 4.02 -2.10 24.79
N TYR A 242 4.93 -2.12 23.79
CA TYR A 242 6.21 -2.83 23.93
C TYR A 242 7.44 -1.94 23.72
N GLY A 243 7.29 -0.83 23.01
CA GLY A 243 8.40 0.09 22.71
C GLY A 243 8.33 1.36 23.54
N ASP A 244 7.43 2.24 23.18
CA ASP A 244 7.23 3.52 23.88
C ASP A 244 6.25 3.33 25.04
N THR A 245 6.69 2.55 26.02
CA THR A 245 5.83 2.12 27.14
C THR A 245 5.48 3.24 28.10
N ASP A 246 6.31 4.29 28.15
CA ASP A 246 6.01 5.44 29.00
C ASP A 246 4.83 6.24 28.46
N LEU A 247 4.71 6.35 27.13
CA LEU A 247 3.52 6.95 26.51
C LEU A 247 2.25 6.20 26.92
N GLY A 248 2.29 4.86 26.85
CA GLY A 248 1.15 4.03 27.23
C GLY A 248 0.77 4.16 28.71
N ARG A 249 1.75 4.29 29.59
CA ARG A 249 1.53 4.50 31.04
C ARG A 249 0.96 5.89 31.33
N THR A 250 1.56 6.92 30.74
CA THR A 250 1.11 8.31 30.91
C THR A 250 -0.34 8.46 30.46
N ALA A 251 -0.72 7.82 29.35
CA ALA A 251 -2.10 7.85 28.87
C ALA A 251 -3.09 7.30 29.92
N VAL A 252 -2.70 6.27 30.68
CA VAL A 252 -3.52 5.71 31.76
C VAL A 252 -3.52 6.61 33.01
N GLU A 253 -2.45 7.24 33.31
CA GLU A 253 -2.29 8.14 34.47
C GLU A 253 -2.94 9.51 34.26
N UNK A 254 -3.02 9.86 33.22
CA UNK A 254 -3.52 11.07 32.82
C UNK A 254 -4.95 11.09 32.61
N UNK A 255 -5.37 10.05 32.38
CA UNK A 255 -6.71 9.86 32.12
C UNK A 255 -7.48 9.61 33.29
#